data_21dfff1a7d5988e6638c34640c985429
#
_entry.id   21dfff1a7d5988e6638c34640c985429
#
_cell.length_a   1.000
_cell.length_b   1.000
_cell.length_c   1.000
_cell.angle_alpha   90.00
_cell.angle_beta   90.00
_cell.angle_gamma   90.00
#
_symmetry.space_group_name_H-M   'P 1'
#
loop_
_entity.id
_entity.type
_entity.pdbx_description
1 polymer ?
#
loop_
_entity_poly.entity_id
_entity_poly.type
_entity_poly.pdbx_seq_one_letter_code
_entity_poly.pdbx_strand_id
1 'polypeptide(L)'
;MQRFVNDPDYIVEDMVKGYVKAHKDLIKRSEANDRVVQYVNAPVEGKVGLVTGGGSGHEPAFLGYVGKNMMDAVAVGEIFSSPSAQAFYDAFMSVDSGKGVACLFGNYAGDNMNVKMAIRKAKKQGVTVKYVVATDDVASSPKETKEKRHGIAGGVFMWKIGGAKAALGGTLDEVIDVAQKTVDNTRSICVGLSPCAIPAVGHPNFQIEDGKMEFGIGHHGEPGINVQDLKPAKDIARQMAKAVIDDMEPEEGSEVAVLMSG
;
A
#
# COMPACT_ATOMS: atom_id res chain seq x y z
N MET A 1 -23.55 -9.49 -0.88
CA MET A 1 -23.59 -8.39 -1.89
C MET A 1 -23.33 -9.00 -3.26
N GLN A 2 -24.18 -8.72 -4.25
CA GLN A 2 -23.96 -9.20 -5.63
C GLN A 2 -22.89 -8.36 -6.32
N ARG A 3 -22.02 -9.01 -7.10
CA ARG A 3 -20.92 -8.37 -7.85
C ARG A 3 -20.86 -8.95 -9.27
N PHE A 4 -20.36 -8.18 -10.21
CA PHE A 4 -20.03 -8.69 -11.54
C PHE A 4 -18.70 -9.45 -11.47
N VAL A 5 -18.76 -10.77 -11.48
CA VAL A 5 -17.60 -11.67 -11.42
C VAL A 5 -17.83 -12.76 -12.47
N ASN A 6 -16.81 -13.09 -13.26
CA ASN A 6 -16.85 -14.24 -14.17
C ASN A 6 -16.65 -15.52 -13.36
N ASP A 7 -15.40 -15.78 -12.98
CA ASP A 7 -15.00 -16.90 -12.14
C ASP A 7 -14.30 -16.34 -10.89
N PRO A 8 -14.80 -16.63 -9.68
CA PRO A 8 -14.20 -16.13 -8.44
C PRO A 8 -12.73 -16.49 -8.25
N ASP A 9 -12.26 -17.61 -8.83
CA ASP A 9 -10.87 -18.06 -8.72
C ASP A 9 -9.91 -17.26 -9.61
N TYR A 10 -10.44 -16.54 -10.62
CA TYR A 10 -9.63 -15.73 -11.54
C TYR A 10 -9.90 -14.22 -11.45
N ILE A 11 -10.50 -13.77 -10.35
CA ILE A 11 -10.93 -12.38 -10.19
C ILE A 11 -9.76 -11.40 -10.28
N VAL A 12 -8.60 -11.75 -9.74
CA VAL A 12 -7.41 -10.88 -9.75
C VAL A 12 -6.81 -10.81 -11.16
N GLU A 13 -6.75 -11.92 -11.88
CA GLU A 13 -6.32 -11.94 -13.29
C GLU A 13 -7.22 -11.08 -14.17
N ASP A 14 -8.52 -11.20 -14.01
CA ASP A 14 -9.49 -10.44 -14.78
C ASP A 14 -9.41 -8.94 -14.42
N MET A 15 -9.27 -8.61 -13.14
CA MET A 15 -9.05 -7.24 -12.68
C MET A 15 -7.79 -6.65 -13.28
N VAL A 16 -6.64 -7.32 -13.19
CA VAL A 16 -5.37 -6.84 -13.75
C VAL A 16 -5.48 -6.64 -15.27
N LYS A 17 -6.06 -7.59 -16.01
CA LYS A 17 -6.28 -7.47 -17.45
C LYS A 17 -7.16 -6.27 -17.79
N GLY A 18 -8.27 -6.12 -17.06
CA GLY A 18 -9.20 -5.01 -17.26
C GLY A 18 -8.57 -3.66 -16.96
N TYR A 19 -7.86 -3.56 -15.83
CA TYR A 19 -7.20 -2.34 -15.39
C TYR A 19 -6.10 -1.88 -16.37
N VAL A 20 -5.22 -2.80 -16.79
CA VAL A 20 -4.18 -2.50 -17.80
C VAL A 20 -4.80 -2.11 -19.13
N LYS A 21 -5.89 -2.76 -19.55
CA LYS A 21 -6.60 -2.39 -20.79
C LYS A 21 -7.19 -0.98 -20.72
N ALA A 22 -7.75 -0.62 -19.57
CA ALA A 22 -8.34 0.71 -19.35
C ALA A 22 -7.29 1.83 -19.30
N HIS A 23 -6.07 1.52 -18.85
CA HIS A 23 -4.98 2.48 -18.63
C HIS A 23 -3.73 2.19 -19.48
N LYS A 24 -3.90 1.61 -20.68
CA LYS A 24 -2.82 1.15 -21.57
C LYS A 24 -1.79 2.22 -21.94
N ASP A 25 -2.17 3.49 -21.88
CA ASP A 25 -1.28 4.62 -22.18
C ASP A 25 -0.36 4.97 -20.99
N LEU A 26 -0.66 4.45 -19.80
CA LEU A 26 0.06 4.73 -18.58
C LEU A 26 0.81 3.51 -18.05
N ILE A 27 0.18 2.34 -18.11
CA ILE A 27 0.68 1.11 -17.51
C ILE A 27 0.65 -0.05 -18.51
N LYS A 28 1.52 -1.02 -18.27
CA LYS A 28 1.58 -2.29 -19.01
C LYS A 28 1.81 -3.45 -18.05
N ARG A 29 1.36 -4.64 -18.41
CA ARG A 29 1.71 -5.86 -17.71
C ARG A 29 3.15 -6.27 -18.07
N SER A 30 3.90 -6.76 -17.11
CA SER A 30 5.24 -7.30 -17.36
C SER A 30 5.16 -8.57 -18.21
N GLU A 31 6.11 -8.73 -19.14
CA GLU A 31 6.23 -9.96 -19.94
C GLU A 31 6.75 -11.14 -19.11
N ALA A 32 7.49 -10.86 -18.03
CA ALA A 32 8.09 -11.87 -17.17
C ALA A 32 7.13 -12.45 -16.15
N ASN A 33 6.08 -11.70 -15.76
CA ASN A 33 5.17 -12.12 -14.68
C ASN A 33 3.83 -11.40 -14.81
N ASP A 34 2.75 -12.15 -14.96
CA ASP A 34 1.38 -11.64 -15.11
C ASP A 34 0.87 -10.89 -13.87
N ARG A 35 1.49 -11.08 -12.71
CA ARG A 35 1.18 -10.40 -11.44
C ARG A 35 2.08 -9.19 -11.19
N VAL A 36 2.78 -8.70 -12.23
CA VAL A 36 3.56 -7.46 -12.19
C VAL A 36 3.01 -6.48 -13.21
N VAL A 37 2.62 -5.31 -12.73
CA VAL A 37 2.21 -4.19 -13.60
C VAL A 37 3.21 -3.06 -13.43
N GLN A 38 3.62 -2.48 -14.53
CA GLN A 38 4.66 -1.45 -14.58
C GLN A 38 4.25 -0.23 -15.39
N TYR A 39 4.83 0.90 -15.07
CA TYR A 39 4.72 2.11 -15.86
C TYR A 39 5.23 1.85 -17.29
N VAL A 40 4.53 2.36 -18.31
CA VAL A 40 4.86 2.07 -19.72
C VAL A 40 6.31 2.42 -20.09
N ASN A 41 6.89 3.44 -19.46
CA ASN A 41 8.26 3.89 -19.69
C ASN A 41 9.28 3.31 -18.70
N ALA A 42 8.89 2.38 -17.83
CA ALA A 42 9.84 1.69 -16.95
C ALA A 42 10.63 0.63 -17.73
N PRO A 43 11.95 0.43 -17.41
CA PRO A 43 12.76 1.22 -16.49
C PRO A 43 13.04 2.64 -17.02
N VAL A 44 13.05 3.65 -16.14
CA VAL A 44 13.41 5.01 -16.52
C VAL A 44 14.92 5.18 -16.36
N GLU A 45 15.61 5.46 -17.44
CA GLU A 45 17.08 5.56 -17.47
C GLU A 45 17.59 6.62 -16.47
N GLY A 46 18.61 6.25 -15.71
CA GLY A 46 19.27 7.13 -14.75
C GLY A 46 18.48 7.41 -13.46
N LYS A 47 17.28 6.87 -13.33
CA LYS A 47 16.39 7.05 -12.15
C LYS A 47 16.41 5.82 -11.27
N VAL A 48 16.31 6.02 -9.95
CA VAL A 48 16.02 4.94 -8.98
C VAL A 48 14.66 4.32 -9.30
N GLY A 49 14.63 3.00 -9.47
CA GLY A 49 13.38 2.27 -9.68
C GLY A 49 12.52 2.24 -8.40
N LEU A 50 11.21 2.40 -8.56
CA LEU A 50 10.28 2.43 -7.43
C LEU A 50 9.28 1.29 -7.54
N VAL A 51 9.21 0.44 -6.52
CA VAL A 51 8.31 -0.70 -6.48
C VAL A 51 7.44 -0.64 -5.23
N THR A 52 6.18 -0.97 -5.39
CA THR A 52 5.28 -1.30 -4.29
C THR A 52 4.65 -2.67 -4.52
N GLY A 53 3.86 -3.13 -3.60
CA GLY A 53 3.08 -4.35 -3.73
C GLY A 53 2.19 -4.57 -2.53
N GLY A 54 1.22 -5.42 -2.72
CA GLY A 54 0.25 -5.80 -1.70
C GLY A 54 -0.87 -6.64 -2.29
N GLY A 55 -1.80 -7.06 -1.44
CA GLY A 55 -2.97 -7.82 -1.84
C GLY A 55 -3.92 -7.00 -2.70
N SER A 56 -4.65 -7.66 -3.57
CA SER A 56 -5.81 -7.10 -4.28
C SER A 56 -6.99 -6.94 -3.32
N GLY A 57 -8.01 -6.17 -3.71
CA GLY A 57 -9.18 -5.87 -2.90
C GLY A 57 -9.08 -4.55 -2.13
N HIS A 58 -7.99 -3.83 -2.30
CA HIS A 58 -7.72 -2.53 -1.70
C HIS A 58 -7.73 -1.38 -2.72
N GLU A 59 -8.16 -1.64 -3.96
CA GLU A 59 -8.08 -0.68 -5.05
C GLU A 59 -8.66 0.70 -4.66
N PRO A 60 -7.93 1.78 -5.00
CA PRO A 60 -6.81 1.88 -5.96
C PRO A 60 -5.44 1.40 -5.44
N ALA A 61 -5.27 1.06 -4.17
CA ALA A 61 -4.03 0.46 -3.68
C ALA A 61 -3.91 -0.99 -4.19
N PHE A 62 -2.83 -1.41 -4.73
CA PHE A 62 -1.57 -0.68 -4.92
C PHE A 62 -1.37 -0.31 -6.39
N LEU A 63 -2.13 -0.95 -7.26
CA LEU A 63 -2.09 -0.89 -8.72
C LEU A 63 -2.30 0.54 -9.26
N GLY A 64 -3.21 1.30 -8.64
CA GLY A 64 -3.57 2.66 -9.04
C GLY A 64 -2.48 3.71 -8.80
N TYR A 65 -1.40 3.35 -8.14
CA TYR A 65 -0.28 4.28 -7.87
C TYR A 65 0.93 4.06 -8.79
N VAL A 66 0.81 3.19 -9.81
CA VAL A 66 1.82 3.02 -10.85
C VAL A 66 1.66 4.10 -11.90
N GLY A 67 2.73 4.86 -12.16
CA GLY A 67 2.72 5.89 -13.18
C GLY A 67 3.84 6.91 -13.03
N LYS A 68 3.80 7.94 -13.87
CA LYS A 68 4.84 8.97 -13.93
C LYS A 68 5.05 9.63 -12.56
N ASN A 69 6.31 9.62 -12.09
CA ASN A 69 6.74 10.24 -10.83
C ASN A 69 6.08 9.65 -9.57
N MET A 70 5.49 8.48 -9.68
CA MET A 70 4.97 7.65 -8.59
C MET A 70 5.72 6.31 -8.61
N MET A 71 5.03 5.19 -8.42
CA MET A 71 5.64 3.86 -8.51
C MET A 71 5.91 3.48 -9.97
N ASP A 72 7.05 2.84 -10.23
CA ASP A 72 7.40 2.33 -11.56
C ASP A 72 6.85 0.92 -11.80
N ALA A 73 6.67 0.13 -10.74
CA ALA A 73 5.98 -1.15 -10.82
C ALA A 73 5.29 -1.52 -9.50
N VAL A 74 4.36 -2.44 -9.62
CA VAL A 74 3.65 -3.07 -8.51
C VAL A 74 3.65 -4.58 -8.65
N ALA A 75 3.93 -5.29 -7.55
CA ALA A 75 3.64 -6.70 -7.39
C ALA A 75 2.21 -6.86 -6.88
N VAL A 76 1.38 -7.64 -7.58
CA VAL A 76 -0.05 -7.82 -7.30
C VAL A 76 -0.29 -9.18 -6.63
N GLY A 77 -0.81 -9.14 -5.41
CA GLY A 77 -1.19 -10.33 -4.64
C GLY A 77 -2.61 -10.80 -4.91
N GLU A 78 -2.98 -11.94 -4.32
CA GLU A 78 -4.37 -12.36 -4.23
C GLU A 78 -5.19 -11.43 -3.33
N ILE A 79 -6.52 -11.60 -3.32
CA ILE A 79 -7.38 -10.75 -2.49
C ILE A 79 -6.97 -10.89 -1.02
N PHE A 80 -6.61 -9.77 -0.41
CA PHE A 80 -6.13 -9.63 0.98
C PHE A 80 -4.92 -10.52 1.31
N SER A 81 -4.10 -10.83 0.31
CA SER A 81 -2.93 -11.69 0.48
C SER A 81 -1.69 -11.11 -0.20
N SER A 82 -0.54 -11.23 0.47
CA SER A 82 0.73 -10.71 -0.02
C SER A 82 1.12 -11.27 -1.38
N PRO A 83 1.69 -10.47 -2.30
CA PRO A 83 2.33 -10.96 -3.52
C PRO A 83 3.44 -11.97 -3.19
N SER A 84 3.68 -12.90 -4.11
CA SER A 84 4.77 -13.84 -3.97
C SER A 84 6.15 -13.15 -4.01
N ALA A 85 7.14 -13.78 -3.39
CA ALA A 85 8.53 -13.31 -3.50
C ALA A 85 9.03 -13.25 -4.95
N GLN A 86 8.49 -14.12 -5.83
CA GLN A 86 8.81 -14.09 -7.26
C GLN A 86 8.24 -12.84 -7.92
N ALA A 87 7.00 -12.45 -7.62
CA ALA A 87 6.39 -11.24 -8.17
C ALA A 87 7.16 -9.98 -7.74
N PHE A 88 7.54 -9.86 -6.47
CA PHE A 88 8.40 -8.75 -6.03
C PHE A 88 9.76 -8.74 -6.74
N TYR A 89 10.40 -9.91 -6.87
CA TYR A 89 11.67 -10.01 -7.59
C TYR A 89 11.55 -9.56 -9.05
N ASP A 90 10.53 -10.04 -9.77
CA ASP A 90 10.30 -9.69 -11.16
C ASP A 90 9.97 -8.19 -11.32
N ALA A 91 9.23 -7.62 -10.35
CA ALA A 91 9.00 -6.18 -10.28
C ALA A 91 10.31 -5.40 -10.10
N PHE A 92 11.22 -5.83 -9.22
CA PHE A 92 12.52 -5.18 -9.04
C PHE A 92 13.34 -5.19 -10.32
N MET A 93 13.42 -6.35 -10.97
CA MET A 93 14.17 -6.52 -12.21
C MET A 93 13.60 -5.68 -13.36
N SER A 94 12.29 -5.46 -13.38
CA SER A 94 11.61 -4.73 -14.44
C SER A 94 11.80 -3.21 -14.38
N VAL A 95 12.27 -2.67 -13.26
CA VAL A 95 12.43 -1.21 -13.06
C VAL A 95 13.86 -0.76 -12.79
N ASP A 96 14.79 -1.69 -12.58
CA ASP A 96 16.19 -1.32 -12.34
C ASP A 96 16.85 -0.75 -13.59
N SER A 97 17.38 0.46 -13.46
CA SER A 97 18.17 1.16 -14.47
C SER A 97 19.67 1.22 -14.13
N GLY A 98 20.13 0.39 -13.17
CA GLY A 98 21.49 0.44 -12.62
C GLY A 98 21.66 1.49 -11.51
N LYS A 99 20.56 2.15 -11.08
CA LYS A 99 20.57 3.10 -9.95
C LYS A 99 20.04 2.48 -8.65
N GLY A 100 19.65 1.20 -8.69
CA GLY A 100 19.02 0.48 -7.62
C GLY A 100 17.51 0.73 -7.53
N VAL A 101 16.88 0.02 -6.61
CA VAL A 101 15.41 -0.01 -6.44
C VAL A 101 15.03 0.30 -5.01
N ALA A 102 14.07 1.21 -4.82
CA ALA A 102 13.39 1.45 -3.55
C ALA A 102 12.05 0.71 -3.54
N CYS A 103 11.86 -0.22 -2.61
CA CYS A 103 10.62 -0.93 -2.38
C CYS A 103 9.86 -0.28 -1.22
N LEU A 104 8.68 0.29 -1.50
CA LEU A 104 7.88 1.06 -0.55
C LEU A 104 6.52 0.37 -0.37
N PHE A 105 6.24 -0.23 0.79
CA PHE A 105 5.06 -1.07 1.00
C PHE A 105 4.52 -0.98 2.44
N GLY A 106 3.35 -1.56 2.70
CA GLY A 106 2.73 -1.59 4.03
C GLY A 106 3.37 -2.63 4.94
N ASN A 107 3.43 -2.36 6.25
CA ASN A 107 4.03 -3.26 7.23
C ASN A 107 3.11 -4.44 7.56
N TYR A 108 3.15 -5.47 6.73
CA TYR A 108 2.47 -6.74 6.96
C TYR A 108 3.47 -7.90 6.92
N ALA A 109 3.23 -8.95 7.72
CA ALA A 109 4.18 -10.05 7.91
C ALA A 109 4.52 -10.78 6.58
N GLY A 110 3.49 -11.05 5.76
CA GLY A 110 3.64 -11.72 4.46
C GLY A 110 4.48 -10.89 3.49
N ASP A 111 4.18 -9.60 3.37
CA ASP A 111 4.91 -8.67 2.50
C ASP A 111 6.37 -8.54 2.95
N ASN A 112 6.60 -8.34 4.24
CA ASN A 112 7.95 -8.30 4.81
C ASN A 112 8.77 -9.55 4.49
N MET A 113 8.18 -10.73 4.62
CA MET A 113 8.84 -12.00 4.33
C MET A 113 9.18 -12.10 2.83
N ASN A 114 8.19 -11.88 1.96
CA ASN A 114 8.33 -12.02 0.52
C ASN A 114 9.28 -10.98 -0.09
N VAL A 115 9.21 -9.71 0.34
CA VAL A 115 10.14 -8.66 -0.07
C VAL A 115 11.58 -9.00 0.33
N LYS A 116 11.83 -9.44 1.57
CA LYS A 116 13.18 -9.84 2.02
C LYS A 116 13.73 -11.02 1.21
N MET A 117 12.89 -11.99 0.82
CA MET A 117 13.27 -13.09 -0.05
C MET A 117 13.62 -12.59 -1.46
N ALA A 118 12.79 -11.70 -2.02
CA ALA A 118 13.01 -11.09 -3.33
C ALA A 118 14.31 -10.26 -3.37
N ILE A 119 14.58 -9.47 -2.33
CA ILE A 119 15.82 -8.69 -2.18
C ILE A 119 17.05 -9.59 -2.23
N ARG A 120 17.03 -10.73 -1.49
CA ARG A 120 18.13 -11.70 -1.52
C ARG A 120 18.37 -12.25 -2.92
N LYS A 121 17.30 -12.47 -3.69
CA LYS A 121 17.38 -12.95 -5.06
C LYS A 121 17.91 -11.88 -6.00
N ALA A 122 17.43 -10.63 -5.91
CA ALA A 122 17.87 -9.49 -6.71
C ALA A 122 19.37 -9.19 -6.48
N LYS A 123 19.83 -9.27 -5.23
CA LYS A 123 21.24 -9.09 -4.87
C LYS A 123 22.17 -10.07 -5.60
N LYS A 124 21.75 -11.32 -5.83
CA LYS A 124 22.52 -12.31 -6.60
C LYS A 124 22.66 -11.95 -8.07
N GLN A 125 21.80 -11.08 -8.58
CA GLN A 125 21.85 -10.53 -9.94
C GLN A 125 22.52 -9.15 -10.01
N GLY A 126 23.12 -8.69 -8.91
CA GLY A 126 23.80 -7.40 -8.84
C GLY A 126 22.89 -6.19 -8.61
N VAL A 127 21.59 -6.39 -8.42
CA VAL A 127 20.63 -5.30 -8.19
C VAL A 127 20.57 -4.97 -6.70
N THR A 128 20.82 -3.71 -6.37
CA THR A 128 20.70 -3.18 -5.01
C THR A 128 19.25 -2.74 -4.76
N VAL A 129 18.61 -3.36 -3.77
CA VAL A 129 17.26 -2.99 -3.36
C VAL A 129 17.27 -2.59 -1.89
N LYS A 130 16.70 -1.42 -1.59
CA LYS A 130 16.39 -0.96 -0.23
C LYS A 130 14.89 -0.82 -0.06
N TYR A 131 14.40 -0.81 1.17
CA TYR A 131 12.97 -0.72 1.42
C TYR A 131 12.61 0.14 2.62
N VAL A 132 11.39 0.68 2.58
CA VAL A 132 10.71 1.34 3.70
C VAL A 132 9.33 0.72 3.85
N VAL A 133 8.89 0.51 5.09
CA VAL A 133 7.55 0.02 5.41
C VAL A 133 6.70 1.12 6.03
N ALA A 134 5.48 1.30 5.55
CA ALA A 134 4.52 2.21 6.15
C ALA A 134 3.98 1.62 7.46
N THR A 135 3.95 2.43 8.52
CA THR A 135 3.54 2.07 9.89
C THR A 135 2.61 3.13 10.48
N ASP A 136 1.68 3.62 9.67
CA ASP A 136 0.87 4.80 9.98
C ASP A 136 -0.37 4.53 10.82
N ASP A 137 -0.86 3.28 10.89
CA ASP A 137 -2.10 2.92 11.59
C ASP A 137 -1.94 2.98 13.12
N VAL A 138 -2.47 4.05 13.72
CA VAL A 138 -2.38 4.27 15.18
C VAL A 138 -3.20 3.27 15.99
N ALA A 139 -4.16 2.60 15.38
CA ALA A 139 -5.03 1.62 16.05
C ALA A 139 -4.38 0.24 16.19
N SER A 140 -3.44 -0.11 15.30
CA SER A 140 -2.89 -1.47 15.22
C SER A 140 -1.78 -1.79 16.22
N SER A 141 -1.15 -0.78 16.85
CA SER A 141 -0.18 -0.97 17.94
C SER A 141 0.03 0.33 18.73
N PRO A 142 0.36 0.24 20.04
CA PRO A 142 0.65 1.41 20.86
C PRO A 142 1.80 2.26 20.34
N LYS A 143 1.88 3.52 20.79
CA LYS A 143 2.90 4.49 20.39
C LYS A 143 4.33 4.02 20.71
N GLU A 144 4.50 3.30 21.82
CA GLU A 144 5.76 2.73 22.30
C GLU A 144 6.29 1.61 21.41
N THR A 145 5.43 1.03 20.58
CA THR A 145 5.76 -0.05 19.63
C THR A 145 5.30 0.28 18.22
N LYS A 146 5.37 1.57 17.85
CA LYS A 146 4.91 2.08 16.54
C LYS A 146 5.52 1.37 15.33
N GLU A 147 6.72 0.80 15.48
CA GLU A 147 7.38 0.02 14.43
C GLU A 147 6.64 -1.29 14.10
N LYS A 148 5.69 -1.72 14.96
CA LYS A 148 4.83 -2.89 14.73
C LYS A 148 3.51 -2.53 14.06
N ARG A 149 3.20 -1.24 13.95
CA ARG A 149 1.96 -0.78 13.33
C ARG A 149 1.86 -1.23 11.88
N HIS A 150 0.64 -1.43 11.41
CA HIS A 150 0.35 -1.68 10.01
C HIS A 150 0.45 -0.38 9.19
N GLY A 151 0.64 -0.52 7.89
CA GLY A 151 0.52 0.57 6.92
C GLY A 151 -0.83 0.51 6.24
N ILE A 152 -1.58 1.62 6.33
CA ILE A 152 -2.87 1.76 5.65
C ILE A 152 -2.82 2.92 4.66
N ALA A 153 -3.75 3.88 4.69
CA ALA A 153 -3.84 4.95 3.69
C ALA A 153 -2.61 5.90 3.65
N GLY A 154 -1.86 6.02 4.74
CA GLY A 154 -0.66 6.88 4.82
C GLY A 154 0.46 6.51 3.86
N GLY A 155 0.48 5.26 3.36
CA GLY A 155 1.40 4.82 2.31
C GLY A 155 1.39 5.70 1.06
N VAL A 156 0.25 6.35 0.75
CA VAL A 156 0.13 7.28 -0.39
C VAL A 156 1.12 8.43 -0.29
N PHE A 157 1.33 9.00 0.91
CA PHE A 157 2.31 10.06 1.10
C PHE A 157 3.74 9.56 0.90
N MET A 158 4.07 8.37 1.41
CA MET A 158 5.37 7.73 1.21
C MET A 158 5.68 7.53 -0.27
N TRP A 159 4.72 7.00 -1.05
CA TRP A 159 4.88 6.80 -2.49
C TRP A 159 5.03 8.13 -3.24
N LYS A 160 4.21 9.12 -2.89
CA LYS A 160 4.24 10.44 -3.53
C LYS A 160 5.57 11.15 -3.32
N ILE A 161 6.07 11.18 -2.09
CA ILE A 161 7.31 11.88 -1.73
C ILE A 161 8.53 11.11 -2.23
N GLY A 162 8.56 9.79 -2.05
CA GLY A 162 9.62 8.94 -2.61
C GLY A 162 9.68 9.02 -4.14
N GLY A 163 8.50 9.01 -4.81
CA GLY A 163 8.38 9.18 -6.25
C GLY A 163 8.91 10.52 -6.74
N ALA A 164 8.56 11.60 -6.06
CA ALA A 164 9.04 12.95 -6.37
C ALA A 164 10.57 13.05 -6.22
N LYS A 165 11.14 12.50 -5.12
CA LYS A 165 12.59 12.52 -4.90
C LYS A 165 13.35 11.75 -5.99
N ALA A 166 12.88 10.56 -6.36
CA ALA A 166 13.47 9.80 -7.46
C ALA A 166 13.37 10.54 -8.81
N ALA A 167 12.24 11.18 -9.09
CA ALA A 167 12.03 11.97 -10.31
C ALA A 167 12.94 13.21 -10.40
N LEU A 168 13.34 13.76 -9.25
CA LEU A 168 14.31 14.86 -9.15
C LEU A 168 15.78 14.38 -9.25
N GLY A 169 16.02 13.11 -9.52
CA GLY A 169 17.36 12.54 -9.66
C GLY A 169 18.03 12.19 -8.34
N GLY A 170 17.26 12.01 -7.27
CA GLY A 170 17.79 11.57 -5.98
C GLY A 170 18.45 10.17 -6.06
N THR A 171 19.49 9.97 -5.27
CA THR A 171 20.14 8.67 -5.07
C THR A 171 19.20 7.71 -4.34
N LEU A 172 19.51 6.40 -4.37
CA LEU A 172 18.72 5.40 -3.64
C LEU A 172 18.60 5.75 -2.15
N ASP A 173 19.70 6.18 -1.52
CA ASP A 173 19.71 6.54 -0.10
C ASP A 173 18.81 7.75 0.17
N GLU A 174 18.91 8.79 -0.63
CA GLU A 174 18.04 9.97 -0.49
C GLU A 174 16.55 9.66 -0.69
N VAL A 175 16.21 8.73 -1.59
CA VAL A 175 14.82 8.27 -1.77
C VAL A 175 14.32 7.53 -0.54
N ILE A 176 15.15 6.63 0.02
CA ILE A 176 14.82 5.90 1.25
C ILE A 176 14.69 6.85 2.44
N ASP A 177 15.59 7.82 2.58
CA ASP A 177 15.58 8.78 3.70
C ASP A 177 14.31 9.63 3.70
N VAL A 178 13.89 10.16 2.55
CA VAL A 178 12.65 10.95 2.47
C VAL A 178 11.40 10.09 2.64
N ALA A 179 11.41 8.85 2.15
CA ALA A 179 10.32 7.92 2.36
C ALA A 179 10.18 7.54 3.85
N GLN A 180 11.30 7.26 4.53
CA GLN A 180 11.31 6.99 5.97
C GLN A 180 10.84 8.21 6.77
N LYS A 181 11.37 9.41 6.46
CA LYS A 181 10.91 10.65 7.10
C LYS A 181 9.41 10.86 6.92
N THR A 182 8.86 10.50 5.77
CA THR A 182 7.41 10.58 5.53
C THR A 182 6.65 9.62 6.45
N VAL A 183 7.08 8.37 6.56
CA VAL A 183 6.47 7.38 7.46
C VAL A 183 6.52 7.84 8.92
N ASP A 184 7.66 8.35 9.36
CA ASP A 184 7.85 8.84 10.74
C ASP A 184 6.88 9.97 11.09
N ASN A 185 6.44 10.75 10.11
CA ASN A 185 5.54 11.90 10.24
C ASN A 185 4.13 11.66 9.69
N THR A 186 3.72 10.41 9.50
CA THR A 186 2.37 10.05 9.02
C THR A 186 1.63 9.25 10.08
N ARG A 187 0.36 9.59 10.29
CA ARG A 187 -0.58 8.83 11.14
C ARG A 187 -1.89 8.66 10.40
N SER A 188 -2.48 7.49 10.56
CA SER A 188 -3.78 7.16 9.97
C SER A 188 -4.65 6.43 10.96
N ILE A 189 -5.95 6.45 10.74
CA ILE A 189 -6.93 5.63 11.43
C ILE A 189 -8.08 5.32 10.48
N CYS A 190 -8.66 4.14 10.59
CA CYS A 190 -9.77 3.69 9.78
C CYS A 190 -11.05 3.51 10.59
N VAL A 191 -12.21 3.51 9.92
CA VAL A 191 -13.51 3.17 10.50
C VAL A 191 -14.21 2.20 9.56
N GLY A 192 -14.66 1.05 10.07
CA GLY A 192 -15.46 0.08 9.35
C GLY A 192 -16.95 0.29 9.61
N LEU A 193 -17.75 0.25 8.54
CA LEU A 193 -19.19 0.42 8.60
C LEU A 193 -19.96 -0.83 8.16
N SER A 194 -19.31 -1.72 7.44
CA SER A 194 -19.90 -2.97 6.94
C SER A 194 -18.85 -4.03 6.73
N PRO A 195 -19.21 -5.31 6.81
CA PRO A 195 -18.29 -6.40 6.54
C PRO A 195 -17.88 -6.45 5.07
N CYS A 196 -16.71 -7.03 4.81
CA CYS A 196 -16.24 -7.38 3.47
C CYS A 196 -16.26 -8.91 3.29
N ALA A 197 -16.57 -9.36 2.08
CA ALA A 197 -16.54 -10.77 1.70
C ALA A 197 -15.55 -10.97 0.56
N ILE A 198 -14.63 -11.94 0.72
CA ILE A 198 -13.77 -12.41 -0.36
C ILE A 198 -14.64 -13.25 -1.30
N PRO A 199 -14.73 -12.94 -2.61
CA PRO A 199 -15.65 -13.62 -3.53
C PRO A 199 -15.47 -15.14 -3.57
N ALA A 200 -14.24 -15.65 -3.59
CA ALA A 200 -13.94 -17.09 -3.60
C ALA A 200 -14.33 -17.79 -2.28
N VAL A 201 -14.38 -17.07 -1.15
CA VAL A 201 -14.80 -17.62 0.15
C VAL A 201 -16.31 -17.60 0.32
N GLY A 202 -16.99 -16.59 -0.25
CA GLY A 202 -18.44 -16.49 -0.29
C GLY A 202 -19.11 -16.01 0.99
N HIS A 203 -18.37 -15.79 2.08
CA HIS A 203 -18.89 -15.25 3.34
C HIS A 203 -17.99 -14.12 3.88
N PRO A 204 -18.54 -13.23 4.73
CA PRO A 204 -17.77 -12.18 5.38
C PRO A 204 -16.64 -12.71 6.28
N ASN A 205 -15.51 -12.03 6.29
CA ASN A 205 -14.39 -12.33 7.17
C ASN A 205 -14.53 -11.71 8.58
N PHE A 206 -15.43 -10.73 8.74
CA PHE A 206 -15.82 -10.14 10.02
C PHE A 206 -17.29 -9.69 9.98
N GLN A 207 -17.86 -9.31 11.12
CA GLN A 207 -19.25 -8.89 11.24
C GLN A 207 -19.32 -7.53 11.93
N ILE A 208 -20.16 -6.64 11.42
CA ILE A 208 -20.57 -5.40 12.08
C ILE A 208 -22.09 -5.40 12.09
N GLU A 209 -22.72 -5.25 13.26
CA GLU A 209 -24.17 -5.19 13.40
C GLU A 209 -24.73 -3.88 12.80
N ASP A 210 -25.97 -3.92 12.36
CA ASP A 210 -26.66 -2.73 11.89
C ASP A 210 -26.68 -1.64 12.96
N GLY A 211 -26.39 -0.40 12.57
CA GLY A 211 -26.31 0.73 13.50
C GLY A 211 -25.02 0.79 14.34
N LYS A 212 -24.07 -0.09 14.06
CA LYS A 212 -22.74 -0.07 14.69
C LYS A 212 -21.66 0.36 13.69
N MET A 213 -20.51 0.75 14.23
CA MET A 213 -19.27 0.97 13.49
C MET A 213 -18.08 0.42 14.30
N GLU A 214 -17.03 0.00 13.62
CA GLU A 214 -15.79 -0.40 14.27
C GLU A 214 -14.73 0.68 14.06
N PHE A 215 -14.27 1.26 15.16
CA PHE A 215 -13.28 2.33 15.17
C PHE A 215 -11.86 1.75 15.23
N GLY A 216 -11.03 2.09 14.26
CA GLY A 216 -9.66 1.59 14.16
C GLY A 216 -9.53 0.22 13.51
N ILE A 217 -10.52 -0.25 12.75
CA ILE A 217 -10.45 -1.54 12.04
C ILE A 217 -9.30 -1.56 11.05
N GLY A 218 -8.62 -2.71 10.93
CA GLY A 218 -7.53 -2.91 9.97
C GLY A 218 -8.01 -3.19 8.54
N HIS A 219 -7.08 -3.15 7.58
CA HIS A 219 -7.36 -3.34 6.14
C HIS A 219 -8.02 -4.68 5.78
N HIS A 220 -7.72 -5.72 6.55
CA HIS A 220 -8.23 -7.08 6.30
C HIS A 220 -9.34 -7.47 7.28
N GLY A 221 -9.85 -6.50 8.05
CA GLY A 221 -10.82 -6.74 9.11
C GLY A 221 -10.17 -7.15 10.43
N GLU A 222 -8.89 -6.84 10.64
CA GLU A 222 -8.26 -7.00 11.95
C GLU A 222 -9.01 -6.13 12.97
N PRO A 223 -9.27 -6.66 14.19
CA PRO A 223 -10.03 -5.95 15.20
C PRO A 223 -9.50 -4.55 15.49
N GLY A 224 -10.39 -3.57 15.50
CA GLY A 224 -10.08 -2.20 15.84
C GLY A 224 -9.99 -1.96 17.36
N ILE A 225 -10.02 -0.68 17.75
CA ILE A 225 -9.98 -0.26 19.15
C ILE A 225 -11.29 -0.65 19.87
N ASN A 226 -12.42 -0.40 19.20
CA ASN A 226 -13.74 -0.78 19.74
C ASN A 226 -14.83 -0.77 18.68
N VAL A 227 -15.91 -1.52 18.96
CA VAL A 227 -17.19 -1.42 18.25
C VAL A 227 -18.09 -0.48 19.06
N GLN A 228 -18.72 0.48 18.39
CA GLN A 228 -19.57 1.49 19.01
C GLN A 228 -20.79 1.79 18.13
N ASP A 229 -21.77 2.53 18.66
CA ASP A 229 -22.91 2.99 17.88
C ASP A 229 -22.45 3.89 16.74
N LEU A 230 -23.08 3.76 15.58
CA LEU A 230 -22.84 4.63 14.44
C LEU A 230 -23.17 6.07 14.81
N LYS A 231 -22.19 6.95 14.64
CA LYS A 231 -22.32 8.38 14.97
C LYS A 231 -22.54 9.21 13.71
N PRO A 232 -23.01 10.46 13.87
CA PRO A 232 -22.98 11.44 12.79
C PRO A 232 -21.56 11.62 12.24
N ALA A 233 -21.43 11.79 10.92
CA ALA A 233 -20.13 11.93 10.23
C ALA A 233 -19.20 12.98 10.87
N LYS A 234 -19.77 14.12 11.35
CA LYS A 234 -19.03 15.16 12.07
C LYS A 234 -18.35 14.64 13.34
N ASP A 235 -19.01 13.77 14.09
CA ASP A 235 -18.48 13.22 15.34
C ASP A 235 -17.48 12.11 15.09
N ILE A 236 -17.69 11.30 14.03
CA ILE A 236 -16.70 10.34 13.54
C ILE A 236 -15.42 11.07 13.13
N ALA A 237 -15.53 12.11 12.28
CA ALA A 237 -14.39 12.90 11.84
C ALA A 237 -13.61 13.54 13.01
N ARG A 238 -14.30 14.05 14.04
CA ARG A 238 -13.65 14.57 15.24
C ARG A 238 -12.91 13.47 16.02
N GLN A 239 -13.52 12.31 16.14
CA GLN A 239 -12.91 11.17 16.84
C GLN A 239 -11.66 10.68 16.11
N MET A 240 -11.72 10.57 14.76
CA MET A 240 -10.57 10.20 13.93
C MET A 240 -9.45 11.24 14.02
N ALA A 241 -9.78 12.53 13.82
CA ALA A 241 -8.81 13.63 13.92
C ALA A 241 -8.13 13.64 15.30
N LYS A 242 -8.92 13.49 16.37
CA LYS A 242 -8.36 13.44 17.73
C LYS A 242 -7.38 12.29 17.90
N ALA A 243 -7.70 11.08 17.42
CA ALA A 243 -6.83 9.92 17.56
C ALA A 243 -5.48 10.11 16.87
N VAL A 244 -5.45 10.68 15.66
CA VAL A 244 -4.19 10.92 14.93
C VAL A 244 -3.41 12.11 15.49
N ILE A 245 -4.08 13.17 15.97
CA ILE A 245 -3.44 14.32 16.58
C ILE A 245 -2.82 13.96 17.93
N ASP A 246 -3.53 13.24 18.78
CA ASP A 246 -3.03 12.79 20.10
C ASP A 246 -1.79 11.88 19.97
N ASP A 247 -1.72 11.08 18.91
CA ASP A 247 -0.55 10.22 18.65
C ASP A 247 0.62 10.97 18.02
N MET A 248 0.33 11.89 17.09
CA MET A 248 1.35 12.65 16.37
C MET A 248 1.94 13.78 17.23
N GLU A 249 1.13 14.40 18.09
CA GLU A 249 1.51 15.55 18.95
C GLU A 249 2.19 16.67 18.14
N PRO A 250 1.55 17.19 17.08
CA PRO A 250 2.15 18.25 16.28
C PRO A 250 2.28 19.54 17.11
N GLU A 251 3.33 20.31 16.87
CA GLU A 251 3.48 21.62 17.47
C GLU A 251 2.34 22.58 17.03
N GLU A 252 1.92 23.48 17.91
CA GLU A 252 0.90 24.47 17.58
C GLU A 252 1.36 25.35 16.40
N GLY A 253 0.50 25.50 15.39
CA GLY A 253 0.80 26.24 14.17
C GLY A 253 1.49 25.43 13.08
N SER A 254 1.74 24.12 13.29
CA SER A 254 2.26 23.25 12.25
C SER A 254 1.32 23.13 11.06
N GLU A 255 1.86 23.19 9.84
CA GLU A 255 1.13 22.85 8.63
C GLU A 255 1.06 21.32 8.47
N VAL A 256 -0.13 20.81 8.15
CA VAL A 256 -0.37 19.38 7.95
C VAL A 256 -1.06 19.11 6.62
N ALA A 257 -0.69 18.02 5.97
CA ALA A 257 -1.43 17.46 4.84
C ALA A 257 -2.46 16.45 5.35
N VAL A 258 -3.70 16.56 4.92
CA VAL A 258 -4.78 15.64 5.30
C VAL A 258 -5.26 14.88 4.07
N LEU A 259 -5.30 13.55 4.18
CA LEU A 259 -5.88 12.66 3.18
C LEU A 259 -7.17 12.05 3.74
N MET A 260 -8.27 12.24 3.01
CA MET A 260 -9.52 11.52 3.22
C MET A 260 -9.58 10.39 2.19
N SER A 261 -9.74 9.16 2.64
CA SER A 261 -9.84 7.97 1.80
C SER A 261 -11.08 7.17 2.19
N GLY A 262 -11.82 6.67 1.21
CA GLY A 262 -13.01 5.86 1.42
C GLY A 262 -13.45 5.15 0.16
#